data_1947fbf3e6f78da0590b6908ee2b9948
#
_entry.id   1947fbf3e6f78da0590b6908ee2b9948
#
_cell.length_a   1.000
_cell.length_b   1.000
_cell.length_c   1.000
_cell.angle_alpha   90.00
_cell.angle_beta   90.00
_cell.angle_gamma   90.00
#
_symmetry.space_group_name_H-M   'P 1'
#
loop_
_entity.id
_entity.type
_entity.pdbx_description
1 polymer ?
#
loop_
_entity_poly.entity_id
_entity_poly.type
_entity_poly.pdbx_seq_one_letter_code
_entity_poly.pdbx_strand_id
1 'polypeptide(L)'
;MDQIEKYIEELMEKSTPDRPIWNIEKIMQGLKSTWNYIDGCMIKAILEMYAITKEDKYLKFADDFIDCKVNADGTIEGYDVDELNIDNVNAGKTLFELFDLTGKEKYRKAIDLVYSQVAQMPRTKEGNFWHKNIYPNQVWLDGLYMCQPFYMEYETRFHDKKNYDDIFRQFFNVEKNMRDPKTGLYYHAYDSSRAMSVSYTHLRAHETSAHL
;
A
#
# COMPACT_ATOMS: atom_id res chain seq x y z
N MET A 1 14.77 2.83 -20.79
CA MET A 1 14.15 1.50 -20.63
C MET A 1 15.21 0.49 -20.24
N ASP A 2 16.22 0.21 -21.03
CA ASP A 2 17.21 -0.84 -20.74
C ASP A 2 17.83 -0.87 -19.33
N GLN A 3 18.06 0.29 -18.72
CA GLN A 3 18.64 0.33 -17.35
C GLN A 3 17.61 -0.03 -16.30
N ILE A 4 16.36 0.42 -16.45
CA ILE A 4 15.27 0.11 -15.51
C ILE A 4 14.91 -1.37 -15.64
N GLU A 5 14.80 -1.88 -16.86
CA GLU A 5 14.55 -3.30 -17.12
C GLU A 5 15.60 -4.18 -16.46
N LYS A 6 16.88 -3.92 -16.71
CA LYS A 6 17.98 -4.66 -16.08
C LYS A 6 17.95 -4.63 -14.55
N TYR A 7 17.62 -3.46 -13.99
CA TYR A 7 17.54 -3.32 -12.53
C TYR A 7 16.38 -4.13 -11.95
N ILE A 8 15.20 -4.06 -12.56
CA ILE A 8 14.03 -4.85 -12.13
C ILE A 8 14.29 -6.35 -12.29
N GLU A 9 14.88 -6.78 -13.40
CA GLU A 9 15.25 -8.19 -13.62
C GLU A 9 16.25 -8.68 -12.57
N GLU A 10 17.26 -7.89 -12.24
CA GLU A 10 18.23 -8.23 -11.19
C GLU A 10 17.53 -8.38 -9.81
N LEU A 11 16.58 -7.49 -9.49
CA LEU A 11 15.79 -7.61 -8.27
C LEU A 11 14.93 -8.88 -8.26
N MET A 12 14.29 -9.19 -9.39
CA MET A 12 13.48 -10.42 -9.53
C MET A 12 14.33 -11.70 -9.37
N GLU A 13 15.47 -11.77 -10.05
CA GLU A 13 16.38 -12.93 -9.99
C GLU A 13 16.89 -13.22 -8.57
N LYS A 14 17.13 -12.18 -7.79
CA LYS A 14 17.65 -12.26 -6.42
C LYS A 14 16.59 -12.41 -5.34
N SER A 15 15.31 -12.40 -5.71
CA SER A 15 14.18 -12.37 -4.79
C SER A 15 13.35 -13.65 -4.85
N THR A 16 12.87 -14.04 -3.69
CA THR A 16 11.79 -15.00 -3.53
C THR A 16 10.67 -14.38 -2.69
N PRO A 17 9.45 -14.92 -2.72
CA PRO A 17 8.35 -14.43 -1.88
C PRO A 17 8.67 -14.35 -0.39
N ASP A 18 9.46 -15.32 0.12
CA ASP A 18 9.89 -15.37 1.52
C ASP A 18 11.07 -14.42 1.82
N ARG A 19 11.91 -14.14 0.83
CA ARG A 19 13.15 -13.35 0.99
C ARG A 19 13.38 -12.42 -0.20
N PRO A 20 12.52 -11.41 -0.39
CA PRO A 20 12.72 -10.44 -1.45
C PRO A 20 13.87 -9.50 -1.07
N ILE A 21 14.82 -9.29 -2.00
CA ILE A 21 16.03 -8.50 -1.74
C ILE A 21 15.71 -7.04 -1.36
N TRP A 22 14.58 -6.52 -1.79
CA TRP A 22 14.13 -5.16 -1.45
C TRP A 22 13.64 -5.01 0.00
N ASN A 23 13.40 -6.13 0.73
CA ASN A 23 13.04 -6.10 2.14
C ASN A 23 14.25 -6.46 3.00
N ILE A 24 15.27 -5.59 2.95
CA ILE A 24 16.57 -5.80 3.60
C ILE A 24 16.44 -5.98 5.11
N GLU A 25 15.49 -5.29 5.74
CA GLU A 25 15.27 -5.37 7.19
C GLU A 25 14.89 -6.79 7.61
N LYS A 26 13.95 -7.42 6.93
CA LYS A 26 13.55 -8.82 7.21
C LYS A 26 14.69 -9.79 6.95
N ILE A 27 15.47 -9.55 5.88
CA ILE A 27 16.64 -10.36 5.54
C ILE A 27 17.69 -10.30 6.66
N MET A 28 18.00 -9.08 7.15
CA MET A 28 18.99 -8.89 8.23
C MET A 28 18.53 -9.50 9.56
N GLN A 29 17.22 -9.51 9.82
CA GLN A 29 16.65 -10.16 11.00
C GLN A 29 16.54 -11.68 10.86
N GLY A 30 16.83 -12.26 9.69
CA GLY A 30 16.65 -13.69 9.41
C GLY A 30 15.18 -14.12 9.34
N LEU A 31 14.25 -13.18 9.16
CA LEU A 31 12.82 -13.42 9.11
C LEU A 31 12.32 -13.57 7.69
N LYS A 32 11.22 -14.30 7.53
CA LYS A 32 10.47 -14.34 6.27
C LYS A 32 9.72 -13.03 6.03
N SER A 33 9.61 -12.62 4.76
CA SER A 33 8.70 -11.56 4.35
C SER A 33 7.27 -12.08 4.34
N THR A 34 6.43 -11.50 5.17
CA THR A 34 4.98 -11.69 5.16
C THR A 34 4.32 -10.58 4.35
N TRP A 35 2.99 -10.48 4.37
CA TRP A 35 2.26 -9.39 3.72
C TRP A 35 2.70 -8.02 4.24
N ASN A 36 3.12 -7.11 3.37
CA ASN A 36 3.60 -5.77 3.74
C ASN A 36 3.56 -4.78 2.57
N TYR A 37 3.70 -3.48 2.88
CA TYR A 37 3.61 -2.41 1.90
C TYR A 37 4.81 -2.35 0.93
N ILE A 38 6.01 -2.77 1.35
CA ILE A 38 7.21 -2.74 0.51
C ILE A 38 7.03 -3.70 -0.67
N ASP A 39 6.57 -4.92 -0.37
CA ASP A 39 6.23 -5.91 -1.40
C ASP A 39 5.13 -5.36 -2.32
N GLY A 40 4.12 -4.68 -1.75
CA GLY A 40 3.07 -4.04 -2.53
C GLY A 40 3.59 -3.02 -3.56
N CYS A 41 4.54 -2.17 -3.16
CA CYS A 41 5.17 -1.20 -4.06
C CYS A 41 5.98 -1.89 -5.16
N MET A 42 6.78 -2.89 -4.80
CA MET A 42 7.64 -3.59 -5.77
C MET A 42 6.85 -4.44 -6.76
N ILE A 43 5.87 -5.20 -6.28
CA ILE A 43 5.03 -6.01 -7.17
C ILE A 43 4.20 -5.11 -8.09
N LYS A 44 3.71 -3.96 -7.61
CA LYS A 44 3.04 -2.98 -8.48
C LYS A 44 3.99 -2.47 -9.58
N ALA A 45 5.24 -2.14 -9.24
CA ALA A 45 6.23 -1.71 -10.24
C ALA A 45 6.52 -2.82 -11.29
N ILE A 46 6.56 -4.08 -10.87
CA ILE A 46 6.76 -5.23 -11.78
C ILE A 46 5.53 -5.41 -12.70
N LEU A 47 4.32 -5.24 -12.18
CA LEU A 47 3.10 -5.25 -13.01
C LEU A 47 3.07 -4.09 -14.01
N GLU A 48 3.56 -2.91 -13.66
CA GLU A 48 3.73 -1.81 -14.61
C GLU A 48 4.75 -2.14 -15.71
N MET A 49 5.83 -2.88 -15.38
CA MET A 49 6.74 -3.39 -16.41
C MET A 49 6.03 -4.34 -17.38
N TYR A 50 5.16 -5.23 -16.88
CA TYR A 50 4.31 -6.04 -17.74
C TYR A 50 3.37 -5.19 -18.60
N ALA A 51 2.75 -4.16 -18.02
CA ALA A 51 1.83 -3.28 -18.76
C ALA A 51 2.53 -2.56 -19.92
N ILE A 52 3.81 -2.20 -19.77
CA ILE A 52 4.61 -1.49 -20.78
C ILE A 52 5.21 -2.45 -21.80
N THR A 53 5.85 -3.54 -21.35
CA THR A 53 6.66 -4.42 -22.21
C THR A 53 5.84 -5.56 -22.82
N LYS A 54 4.77 -5.98 -22.17
CA LYS A 54 3.98 -7.17 -22.44
C LYS A 54 4.76 -8.50 -22.35
N GLU A 55 5.90 -8.49 -21.63
CA GLU A 55 6.70 -9.69 -21.41
C GLU A 55 6.15 -10.51 -20.25
N ASP A 56 5.73 -11.74 -20.52
CA ASP A 56 5.06 -12.63 -19.55
C ASP A 56 5.89 -12.91 -18.28
N LYS A 57 7.21 -12.76 -18.33
CA LYS A 57 8.09 -12.95 -17.16
C LYS A 57 7.72 -12.06 -15.97
N TYR A 58 7.30 -10.81 -16.24
CA TYR A 58 6.90 -9.86 -15.19
C TYR A 58 5.57 -10.26 -14.55
N LEU A 59 4.57 -10.58 -15.37
CA LEU A 59 3.29 -11.08 -14.86
C LEU A 59 3.48 -12.38 -14.07
N LYS A 60 4.24 -13.32 -14.63
CA LYS A 60 4.49 -14.59 -13.96
C LYS A 60 5.16 -14.39 -12.59
N PHE A 61 6.16 -13.54 -12.51
CA PHE A 61 6.84 -13.26 -11.24
C PHE A 61 5.89 -12.62 -10.23
N ALA A 62 5.13 -11.61 -10.63
CA ALA A 62 4.18 -10.92 -9.76
C ALA A 62 3.08 -11.87 -9.26
N ASP A 63 2.54 -12.70 -10.16
CA ASP A 63 1.53 -13.70 -9.81
C ASP A 63 2.09 -14.75 -8.86
N ASP A 64 3.22 -15.37 -9.17
CA ASP A 64 3.87 -16.37 -8.30
C ASP A 64 4.18 -15.81 -6.90
N PHE A 65 4.61 -14.54 -6.84
CA PHE A 65 4.95 -13.86 -5.59
C PHE A 65 3.73 -13.64 -4.69
N ILE A 66 2.61 -13.21 -5.24
CA ILE A 66 1.37 -12.94 -4.50
C ILE A 66 0.59 -14.24 -4.26
N ASP A 67 0.60 -15.16 -5.24
CA ASP A 67 -0.14 -16.41 -5.18
C ASP A 67 0.21 -17.26 -3.95
N CYS A 68 1.50 -17.33 -3.59
CA CYS A 68 1.94 -18.10 -2.42
C CYS A 68 1.53 -17.45 -1.08
N LYS A 69 1.20 -16.17 -1.04
CA LYS A 69 0.75 -15.46 0.17
C LYS A 69 -0.77 -15.47 0.34
N VAL A 70 -1.53 -15.77 -0.71
CA VAL A 70 -3.00 -15.77 -0.69
C VAL A 70 -3.53 -17.20 -0.74
N ASN A 71 -4.25 -17.61 0.28
CA ASN A 71 -4.86 -18.94 0.37
C ASN A 71 -6.11 -19.07 -0.52
N ALA A 72 -6.54 -20.29 -0.81
CA ALA A 72 -7.70 -20.56 -1.66
C ALA A 72 -9.02 -19.98 -1.16
N ASP A 73 -9.14 -19.76 0.14
CA ASP A 73 -10.28 -19.12 0.79
C ASP A 73 -10.22 -17.58 0.79
N GLY A 74 -9.11 -16.99 0.30
CA GLY A 74 -8.87 -15.55 0.26
C GLY A 74 -8.17 -14.99 1.50
N THR A 75 -7.85 -15.81 2.50
CA THR A 75 -7.02 -15.36 3.62
C THR A 75 -5.60 -15.11 3.15
N ILE A 76 -4.89 -14.19 3.82
CA ILE A 76 -3.57 -13.74 3.42
C ILE A 76 -2.58 -14.03 4.55
N GLU A 77 -1.45 -14.68 4.22
CA GLU A 77 -0.42 -15.03 5.19
C GLU A 77 0.21 -13.78 5.83
N GLY A 78 0.13 -13.69 7.16
CA GLY A 78 0.68 -12.56 7.92
C GLY A 78 -0.12 -11.27 7.82
N TYR A 79 -1.36 -11.32 7.34
CA TYR A 79 -2.29 -10.20 7.34
C TYR A 79 -3.36 -10.39 8.40
N ASP A 80 -3.45 -9.42 9.29
CA ASP A 80 -4.47 -9.37 10.33
C ASP A 80 -5.32 -8.10 10.15
N VAL A 81 -6.62 -8.30 9.88
CA VAL A 81 -7.59 -7.21 9.71
C VAL A 81 -7.70 -6.35 10.96
N ASP A 82 -7.62 -6.97 12.13
CA ASP A 82 -7.81 -6.30 13.44
C ASP A 82 -6.59 -5.46 13.85
N GLU A 83 -5.43 -5.62 13.17
CA GLU A 83 -4.29 -4.70 13.34
C GLU A 83 -4.66 -3.27 12.93
N LEU A 84 -5.60 -3.10 12.02
CA LEU A 84 -6.08 -1.82 11.50
C LEU A 84 -4.89 -0.91 11.10
N ASN A 85 -4.01 -1.45 10.28
CA ASN A 85 -2.79 -0.81 9.79
C ASN A 85 -2.94 -0.46 8.30
N ILE A 86 -3.00 0.84 7.98
CA ILE A 86 -3.17 1.32 6.60
C ILE A 86 -2.06 0.82 5.66
N ASP A 87 -0.83 0.69 6.15
CA ASP A 87 0.29 0.24 5.31
C ASP A 87 0.02 -1.14 4.70
N ASN A 88 -0.64 -2.02 5.47
CA ASN A 88 -0.95 -3.37 5.01
C ASN A 88 -1.99 -3.41 3.88
N VAL A 89 -2.75 -2.33 3.66
CA VAL A 89 -3.69 -2.21 2.54
C VAL A 89 -2.94 -2.03 1.20
N ASN A 90 -1.74 -1.45 1.23
CA ASN A 90 -1.01 -1.09 0.02
C ASN A 90 -0.78 -2.27 -0.94
N ALA A 91 -0.38 -3.42 -0.42
CA ALA A 91 -0.16 -4.61 -1.26
C ALA A 91 -1.46 -5.13 -1.89
N GLY A 92 -2.61 -4.85 -1.30
CA GLY A 92 -3.93 -5.18 -1.84
C GLY A 92 -4.21 -4.57 -3.21
N LYS A 93 -3.54 -3.48 -3.57
CA LYS A 93 -3.67 -2.85 -4.90
C LYS A 93 -3.28 -3.79 -6.04
N THR A 94 -2.34 -4.68 -5.80
CA THR A 94 -1.87 -5.65 -6.80
C THR A 94 -2.90 -6.74 -7.09
N LEU A 95 -3.79 -7.02 -6.13
CA LEU A 95 -4.79 -8.07 -6.27
C LEU A 95 -5.81 -7.80 -7.37
N PHE A 96 -6.18 -6.52 -7.61
CA PHE A 96 -7.14 -6.17 -8.66
C PHE A 96 -6.60 -6.52 -10.05
N GLU A 97 -5.37 -6.11 -10.33
CA GLU A 97 -4.73 -6.34 -11.61
C GLU A 97 -4.44 -7.83 -11.82
N LEU A 98 -3.97 -8.53 -10.79
CA LEU A 98 -3.75 -9.98 -10.85
C LEU A 98 -5.07 -10.74 -11.02
N PHE A 99 -6.16 -10.30 -10.40
CA PHE A 99 -7.48 -10.89 -10.64
C PHE A 99 -7.92 -10.73 -12.10
N ASP A 100 -7.79 -9.53 -12.66
CA ASP A 100 -8.14 -9.27 -14.06
C ASP A 100 -7.32 -10.10 -15.05
N LEU A 101 -6.02 -10.27 -14.79
CA LEU A 101 -5.09 -10.94 -15.69
C LEU A 101 -5.12 -12.46 -15.57
N THR A 102 -5.44 -13.00 -14.38
CA THR A 102 -5.35 -14.44 -14.11
C THR A 102 -6.70 -15.13 -13.87
N GLY A 103 -7.73 -14.37 -13.51
CA GLY A 103 -9.05 -14.90 -13.16
C GLY A 103 -9.08 -15.72 -11.86
N LYS A 104 -8.05 -15.65 -11.01
CA LYS A 104 -7.98 -16.44 -9.77
C LYS A 104 -8.94 -15.91 -8.71
N GLU A 105 -10.02 -16.62 -8.44
CA GLU A 105 -11.07 -16.25 -7.46
C GLU A 105 -10.53 -15.96 -6.06
N LYS A 106 -9.41 -16.55 -5.66
CA LYS A 106 -8.79 -16.26 -4.38
C LYS A 106 -8.36 -14.79 -4.24
N TYR A 107 -7.94 -14.14 -5.33
CA TYR A 107 -7.61 -12.71 -5.33
C TYR A 107 -8.86 -11.85 -5.11
N ARG A 108 -9.99 -12.23 -5.72
CA ARG A 108 -11.25 -11.53 -5.47
C ARG A 108 -11.67 -11.60 -3.99
N LYS A 109 -11.54 -12.76 -3.38
CA LYS A 109 -11.83 -12.94 -1.96
C LYS A 109 -10.85 -12.17 -1.06
N ALA A 110 -9.55 -12.16 -1.42
CA ALA A 110 -8.54 -11.39 -0.70
C ALA A 110 -8.79 -9.87 -0.80
N ILE A 111 -9.28 -9.37 -1.95
CA ILE A 111 -9.73 -7.98 -2.10
C ILE A 111 -10.83 -7.66 -1.08
N ASP A 112 -11.83 -8.55 -0.93
CA ASP A 112 -12.90 -8.34 0.06
C ASP A 112 -12.37 -8.36 1.50
N LEU A 113 -11.41 -9.23 1.80
CA LEU A 113 -10.75 -9.28 3.10
C LEU A 113 -10.03 -7.95 3.40
N VAL A 114 -9.23 -7.44 2.46
CA VAL A 114 -8.54 -6.16 2.65
C VAL A 114 -9.53 -5.00 2.78
N TYR A 115 -10.61 -4.99 1.99
CA TYR A 115 -11.66 -3.99 2.12
C TYR A 115 -12.35 -4.03 3.48
N SER A 116 -12.50 -5.20 4.08
CA SER A 116 -13.09 -5.32 5.42
C SER A 116 -12.29 -4.56 6.48
N GLN A 117 -10.96 -4.50 6.36
CA GLN A 117 -10.14 -3.62 7.20
C GLN A 117 -10.44 -2.15 6.91
N VAL A 118 -10.46 -1.73 5.62
CA VAL A 118 -10.75 -0.34 5.25
C VAL A 118 -12.08 0.14 5.82
N ALA A 119 -13.11 -0.72 5.77
CA ALA A 119 -14.44 -0.41 6.30
C ALA A 119 -14.46 -0.22 7.83
N GLN A 120 -13.51 -0.82 8.55
CA GLN A 120 -13.42 -0.78 10.00
C GLN A 120 -12.39 0.24 10.53
N MET A 121 -11.62 0.89 9.63
CA MET A 121 -10.59 1.83 10.05
C MET A 121 -11.15 2.91 10.98
N PRO A 122 -10.54 3.13 12.16
CA PRO A 122 -10.91 4.21 13.04
C PRO A 122 -10.66 5.57 12.39
N ARG A 123 -11.43 6.57 12.82
CA ARG A 123 -11.41 7.87 12.17
C ARG A 123 -11.10 9.01 13.13
N THR A 124 -10.46 10.01 12.62
CA THR A 124 -10.33 11.31 13.30
C THR A 124 -11.69 12.03 13.35
N LYS A 125 -11.79 13.10 14.13
CA LYS A 125 -13.00 13.95 14.18
C LYS A 125 -13.34 14.61 12.83
N GLU A 126 -12.32 14.81 11.96
CA GLU A 126 -12.51 15.35 10.61
C GLU A 126 -12.92 14.28 9.59
N GLY A 127 -12.81 12.99 9.95
CA GLY A 127 -13.22 11.86 9.15
C GLY A 127 -12.09 11.12 8.42
N ASN A 128 -10.82 11.53 8.57
CA ASN A 128 -9.69 10.77 8.03
C ASN A 128 -9.50 9.46 8.78
N PHE A 129 -9.00 8.44 8.10
CA PHE A 129 -8.50 7.24 8.75
C PHE A 129 -7.35 7.57 9.68
N TRP A 130 -7.28 6.90 10.82
CA TRP A 130 -6.02 6.81 11.54
C TRP A 130 -5.02 6.04 10.69
N HIS A 131 -3.75 6.41 10.78
CA HIS A 131 -2.73 5.68 10.03
C HIS A 131 -2.59 4.22 10.51
N LYS A 132 -2.60 4.02 11.83
CA LYS A 132 -2.63 2.71 12.49
C LYS A 132 -3.42 2.79 13.79
N ASN A 133 -4.02 1.69 14.20
CA ASN A 133 -4.72 1.62 15.49
C ASN A 133 -3.82 1.97 16.68
N ILE A 134 -2.53 1.60 16.61
CA ILE A 134 -1.53 1.93 17.64
C ILE A 134 -1.13 3.41 17.65
N TYR A 135 -1.56 4.21 16.67
CA TYR A 135 -1.33 5.65 16.57
C TYR A 135 -2.66 6.40 16.50
N PRO A 136 -3.41 6.46 17.63
CA PRO A 136 -4.74 7.06 17.63
C PRO A 136 -4.73 8.53 17.19
N ASN A 137 -5.69 8.90 16.36
CA ASN A 137 -5.88 10.23 15.78
C ASN A 137 -4.75 10.74 14.87
N GLN A 138 -3.75 9.92 14.54
CA GLN A 138 -2.68 10.33 13.63
C GLN A 138 -3.07 10.07 12.17
N VAL A 139 -2.84 11.08 11.34
CA VAL A 139 -2.98 11.01 9.88
C VAL A 139 -1.60 11.26 9.27
N TRP A 140 -1.14 10.34 8.45
CA TRP A 140 0.14 10.44 7.76
C TRP A 140 -0.10 10.64 6.27
N LEU A 141 0.76 11.43 5.62
CA LEU A 141 0.60 11.80 4.22
C LEU A 141 0.67 10.60 3.28
N ASP A 142 1.62 9.70 3.54
CA ASP A 142 1.78 8.45 2.79
C ASP A 142 0.59 7.49 2.99
N GLY A 143 -0.16 7.62 4.08
CA GLY A 143 -1.40 6.86 4.28
C GLY A 143 -2.44 7.08 3.19
N LEU A 144 -2.45 8.27 2.55
CA LEU A 144 -3.26 8.49 1.34
C LEU A 144 -2.83 7.57 0.20
N TYR A 145 -1.53 7.43 -0.05
CA TYR A 145 -1.02 6.52 -1.06
C TYR A 145 -1.23 5.05 -0.68
N MET A 146 -1.05 4.72 0.59
CA MET A 146 -1.18 3.33 1.06
C MET A 146 -2.59 2.78 0.88
N CYS A 147 -3.61 3.58 1.21
CA CYS A 147 -5.00 3.10 1.28
C CYS A 147 -5.90 3.61 0.15
N GLN A 148 -5.86 4.91 -0.18
CA GLN A 148 -6.91 5.51 -1.01
C GLN A 148 -7.00 4.94 -2.43
N PRO A 149 -5.90 4.56 -3.12
CA PRO A 149 -6.01 3.90 -4.44
C PRO A 149 -6.74 2.56 -4.36
N PHE A 150 -6.46 1.75 -3.33
CA PHE A 150 -7.18 0.50 -3.11
C PHE A 150 -8.67 0.76 -2.83
N TYR A 151 -8.97 1.71 -1.94
CA TYR A 151 -10.33 2.07 -1.58
C TYR A 151 -11.12 2.58 -2.79
N MET A 152 -10.53 3.47 -3.59
CA MET A 152 -11.14 3.99 -4.82
C MET A 152 -11.43 2.88 -5.82
N GLU A 153 -10.48 1.96 -6.03
CA GLU A 153 -10.63 0.85 -6.96
C GLU A 153 -11.76 -0.10 -6.52
N TYR A 154 -11.82 -0.44 -5.22
CA TYR A 154 -12.91 -1.25 -4.68
C TYR A 154 -14.27 -0.60 -4.87
N GLU A 155 -14.40 0.68 -4.51
CA GLU A 155 -15.63 1.45 -4.68
C GLU A 155 -16.06 1.53 -6.15
N THR A 156 -15.09 1.69 -7.05
CA THR A 156 -15.35 1.75 -8.50
C THR A 156 -15.90 0.44 -9.04
N ARG A 157 -15.31 -0.67 -8.63
CA ARG A 157 -15.61 -1.98 -9.21
C ARG A 157 -16.77 -2.71 -8.55
N PHE A 158 -16.89 -2.59 -7.23
CA PHE A 158 -17.73 -3.50 -6.46
C PHE A 158 -18.75 -2.82 -5.55
N HIS A 159 -18.74 -1.48 -5.46
CA HIS A 159 -19.56 -0.76 -4.49
C HIS A 159 -20.25 0.50 -5.06
N ASP A 160 -20.45 0.55 -6.37
CA ASP A 160 -21.18 1.63 -7.06
C ASP A 160 -20.73 3.05 -6.69
N LYS A 161 -19.43 3.22 -6.38
CA LYS A 161 -18.81 4.51 -6.01
C LYS A 161 -19.41 5.16 -4.75
N LYS A 162 -20.02 4.37 -3.88
CA LYS A 162 -20.78 4.84 -2.73
C LYS A 162 -19.98 5.75 -1.79
N ASN A 163 -18.68 5.50 -1.63
CA ASN A 163 -17.83 6.20 -0.68
C ASN A 163 -16.82 7.16 -1.35
N TYR A 164 -17.06 7.57 -2.60
CA TYR A 164 -16.17 8.53 -3.29
C TYR A 164 -16.04 9.85 -2.54
N ASP A 165 -17.15 10.39 -2.00
CA ASP A 165 -17.13 11.62 -1.23
C ASP A 165 -16.28 11.51 0.04
N ASP A 166 -16.25 10.32 0.66
CA ASP A 166 -15.39 10.03 1.80
C ASP A 166 -13.91 10.07 1.41
N ILE A 167 -13.56 9.46 0.29
CA ILE A 167 -12.20 9.47 -0.25
C ILE A 167 -11.74 10.90 -0.51
N PHE A 168 -12.53 11.68 -1.26
CA PHE A 168 -12.21 13.08 -1.56
C PHE A 168 -12.06 13.93 -0.30
N ARG A 169 -12.97 13.76 0.67
CA ARG A 169 -12.88 14.45 1.95
C ARG A 169 -11.56 14.20 2.67
N GLN A 170 -11.04 12.98 2.64
CA GLN A 170 -9.76 12.66 3.26
C GLN A 170 -8.60 13.41 2.61
N PHE A 171 -8.58 13.55 1.28
CA PHE A 171 -7.61 14.39 0.57
C PHE A 171 -7.74 15.87 0.92
N PHE A 172 -8.95 16.43 0.92
CA PHE A 172 -9.19 17.83 1.29
C PHE A 172 -8.80 18.12 2.74
N ASN A 173 -9.02 17.20 3.66
CA ASN A 173 -8.60 17.35 5.05
C ASN A 173 -7.07 17.38 5.17
N VAL A 174 -6.37 16.56 4.40
CA VAL A 174 -4.89 16.57 4.35
C VAL A 174 -4.40 17.90 3.77
N GLU A 175 -4.94 18.34 2.64
CA GLU A 175 -4.62 19.66 2.07
C GLU A 175 -4.78 20.79 3.11
N LYS A 176 -5.88 20.78 3.83
CA LYS A 176 -6.19 21.80 4.84
C LYS A 176 -5.29 21.77 6.06
N ASN A 177 -4.94 20.56 6.54
CA ASN A 177 -4.29 20.41 7.85
C ASN A 177 -2.77 20.20 7.74
N MET A 178 -2.26 19.76 6.59
CA MET A 178 -0.87 19.36 6.43
C MET A 178 -0.08 20.25 5.48
N ARG A 179 -0.71 21.07 4.66
CA ARG A 179 0.02 21.97 3.78
C ARG A 179 0.52 23.19 4.53
N ASP A 180 1.83 23.45 4.43
CA ASP A 180 2.43 24.67 4.93
C ASP A 180 2.09 25.84 3.98
N PRO A 181 1.39 26.89 4.45
CA PRO A 181 0.97 28.00 3.59
C PRO A 181 2.14 28.88 3.12
N LYS A 182 3.32 28.78 3.77
CA LYS A 182 4.50 29.58 3.39
C LYS A 182 5.32 28.93 2.29
N THR A 183 5.50 27.61 2.37
CA THR A 183 6.35 26.88 1.43
C THR A 183 5.56 26.10 0.38
N GLY A 184 4.28 25.82 0.64
CA GLY A 184 3.43 24.98 -0.19
C GLY A 184 3.72 23.49 -0.05
N LEU A 185 4.70 23.09 0.79
CA LEU A 185 5.04 21.71 1.06
C LEU A 185 4.11 21.10 2.10
N TYR A 186 4.04 19.78 2.14
CA TYR A 186 3.21 19.07 3.11
C TYR A 186 4.06 18.56 4.27
N TYR A 187 3.51 18.65 5.48
CA TYR A 187 4.03 17.93 6.64
C TYR A 187 3.82 16.43 6.45
N HIS A 188 4.70 15.62 7.04
CA HIS A 188 4.59 14.17 6.95
C HIS A 188 3.34 13.63 7.64
N ALA A 189 3.00 14.17 8.81
CA ALA A 189 1.86 13.72 9.59
C ALA A 189 1.29 14.82 10.49
N TYR A 190 0.06 14.64 10.97
CA TYR A 190 -0.53 15.45 12.03
C TYR A 190 -1.35 14.58 13.00
N ASP A 191 -1.49 15.06 14.24
CA ASP A 191 -2.38 14.50 15.24
C ASP A 191 -3.65 15.35 15.34
N SER A 192 -4.80 14.77 14.99
CA SER A 192 -6.09 15.45 15.03
C SER A 192 -6.55 15.80 16.45
N SER A 193 -6.10 15.08 17.46
CA SER A 193 -6.36 15.40 18.87
C SER A 193 -5.50 16.54 19.39
N ARG A 194 -4.40 16.87 18.69
CA ARG A 194 -3.36 17.79 19.12
C ARG A 194 -2.66 17.40 20.45
N ALA A 195 -2.83 16.16 20.89
CA ALA A 195 -2.20 15.66 22.09
C ALA A 195 -0.71 15.37 21.91
N MET A 196 -0.30 15.11 20.67
CA MET A 196 1.09 14.82 20.31
C MET A 196 1.51 15.65 19.10
N SER A 197 2.78 15.99 19.06
CA SER A 197 3.41 16.56 17.90
C SER A 197 3.95 15.43 17.02
N VAL A 198 3.34 15.23 15.88
CA VAL A 198 3.69 14.14 14.96
C VAL A 198 4.38 14.73 13.76
N SER A 199 5.68 14.69 13.72
CA SER A 199 6.55 15.16 12.64
C SER A 199 6.43 16.65 12.28
N TYR A 200 7.53 17.33 12.44
CA TYR A 200 7.72 18.74 12.05
C TYR A 200 8.40 18.91 10.71
N THR A 201 8.79 17.81 10.07
CA THR A 201 9.49 17.88 8.79
C THR A 201 8.51 17.67 7.66
N HIS A 202 8.54 18.58 6.70
CA HIS A 202 7.99 18.34 5.38
C HIS A 202 8.53 17.00 4.87
N LEU A 203 7.73 16.25 4.13
CA LEU A 203 8.27 15.16 3.33
C LEU A 203 9.43 15.73 2.53
N ARG A 204 10.64 15.37 2.93
CA ARG A 204 11.81 15.78 2.17
C ARG A 204 11.77 15.01 0.85
N ALA A 205 11.91 15.74 -0.25
CA ALA A 205 12.18 15.12 -1.56
C ALA A 205 13.43 14.22 -1.53
N HIS A 206 14.14 14.15 -0.40
CA HIS A 206 15.39 13.43 -0.16
C HIS A 206 15.28 12.27 0.86
N GLU A 207 14.12 11.96 1.42
CA GLU A 207 13.98 10.77 2.27
C GLU A 207 14.14 9.45 1.50
N THR A 208 14.15 9.52 0.18
CA THR A 208 14.35 8.36 -0.69
C THR A 208 15.82 7.93 -0.85
N SER A 209 16.80 8.71 -0.39
CA SER A 209 18.21 8.42 -0.69
C SER A 209 19.15 8.37 0.51
N ALA A 210 18.71 8.67 1.72
CA ALA A 210 19.58 8.73 2.90
C ALA A 210 19.33 7.64 3.94
N HIS A 211 18.33 6.80 3.76
CA HIS A 211 17.97 5.71 4.67
C HIS A 211 17.71 4.37 3.96
N LEU A 212 18.22 4.24 2.73
CA LEU A 212 18.33 2.97 2.03
C LEU A 212 19.76 2.45 2.12
#